data_8baa190a898e5d3ea7353b4a0f0ed82d
#
_entry.id   8baa190a898e5d3ea7353b4a0f0ed82d
#
_cell.length_a   1.000
_cell.length_b   1.000
_cell.length_c   1.000
_cell.angle_alpha   90.00
_cell.angle_beta   90.00
_cell.angle_gamma   90.00
#
_symmetry.space_group_name_H-M   'P 1'
#
loop_
_entity.id
_entity.type
_entity.pdbx_description
1 polymer ?
#
loop_
_entity_poly.entity_id
_entity_poly.type
_entity_poly.pdbx_seq_one_letter_code
_entity_poly.pdbx_strand_id
1 'polypeptide(L)'
;MNSGIEQGTDGGRASRLPSGSIVPRTFVGDPHLVLMDRPGSPLAERYRRLRLCLEQGTPEFPFRPQVTVISSAVPGEGKTTTAINLALAYAEERQQRTLLIDADLRRPSVSDYITPRPVVGLSEVLAAKAPLDHALVEMSDSKLWVLPSGAPSDRPLDLLHKKDFGAMIVKLRNRFDRIVIDAPPTVPFTDAAVVAAHADGALLVVRAGTTTAPLIRRARASLDGAKVLGVVLNDVVFTAVDRYFYRYDDYEPGLYDYGRKQEEASRS
;
A
#
# COMPACT_ATOMS: atom_id res chain seq x y z
N MET A 1 -60.69 8.64 3.46
CA MET A 1 -59.55 9.45 3.95
C MET A 1 -58.34 8.51 3.96
N ASN A 2 -57.52 8.69 2.98
CA ASN A 2 -56.44 7.74 2.64
C ASN A 2 -55.14 8.44 2.99
N SER A 3 -54.43 7.99 4.01
CA SER A 3 -53.13 8.49 4.39
C SER A 3 -52.05 7.58 3.77
N GLY A 4 -51.46 8.03 2.67
CA GLY A 4 -50.34 7.41 2.04
C GLY A 4 -49.10 7.52 2.90
N ILE A 5 -48.46 6.41 3.18
CA ILE A 5 -47.10 6.34 3.75
C ILE A 5 -46.14 6.42 2.57
N GLU A 6 -45.45 7.53 2.42
CA GLU A 6 -44.30 7.63 1.52
C GLU A 6 -43.13 6.85 2.09
N GLN A 7 -42.74 5.79 1.38
CA GLN A 7 -41.50 5.08 1.60
C GLN A 7 -40.36 5.94 1.06
N GLY A 8 -39.52 6.46 1.97
CA GLY A 8 -38.26 7.09 1.63
C GLY A 8 -37.34 6.10 0.94
N THR A 9 -37.07 6.31 -0.32
CA THR A 9 -36.09 5.60 -1.11
C THR A 9 -34.70 5.99 -0.63
N ASP A 10 -34.00 4.98 -0.12
CA ASP A 10 -32.58 4.99 0.21
C ASP A 10 -31.77 5.51 -0.99
N GLY A 11 -31.28 6.75 -0.87
CA GLY A 11 -30.53 7.45 -1.90
C GLY A 11 -29.15 6.83 -2.07
N GLY A 12 -29.02 5.96 -3.07
CA GLY A 12 -27.83 5.16 -3.39
C GLY A 12 -26.53 5.97 -3.43
N ARG A 13 -25.55 5.48 -2.74
CA ARG A 13 -24.12 5.78 -2.75
C ARG A 13 -23.47 5.47 -4.12
N ALA A 14 -24.00 6.05 -5.19
CA ALA A 14 -23.46 5.90 -6.54
C ALA A 14 -22.61 7.13 -6.92
N SER A 15 -21.51 7.37 -6.20
CA SER A 15 -20.44 8.19 -6.77
C SER A 15 -19.83 7.41 -7.92
N ARG A 16 -20.04 7.85 -9.16
CA ARG A 16 -19.47 7.22 -10.35
C ARG A 16 -17.96 7.16 -10.20
N LEU A 17 -17.41 5.94 -10.35
CA LEU A 17 -15.97 5.75 -10.54
C LEU A 17 -15.55 6.54 -11.79
N PRO A 18 -14.33 7.08 -11.83
CA PRO A 18 -13.84 7.74 -13.03
C PRO A 18 -13.90 6.76 -14.19
N SER A 19 -14.26 7.24 -15.38
CA SER A 19 -14.03 6.49 -16.60
C SER A 19 -12.52 6.39 -16.77
N GLY A 20 -11.97 5.23 -16.43
CA GLY A 20 -10.54 4.97 -16.40
C GLY A 20 -9.87 5.28 -17.75
N SER A 21 -8.57 5.42 -17.73
CA SER A 21 -7.71 5.58 -18.90
C SER A 21 -8.10 4.58 -19.99
N ILE A 22 -8.25 5.07 -21.22
CA ILE A 22 -8.60 4.26 -22.41
C ILE A 22 -7.58 3.14 -22.67
N VAL A 23 -6.36 3.26 -22.13
CA VAL A 23 -5.29 2.27 -22.28
C VAL A 23 -5.34 1.30 -21.09
N PRO A 24 -5.66 0.01 -21.29
CA PRO A 24 -5.59 -1.00 -20.24
C PRO A 24 -4.20 -1.06 -19.63
N ARG A 25 -4.11 -1.08 -18.31
CA ARG A 25 -2.85 -1.22 -17.57
C ARG A 25 -2.89 -2.45 -16.70
N THR A 26 -1.74 -3.12 -16.65
CA THR A 26 -1.52 -4.33 -15.85
C THR A 26 -0.28 -4.17 -15.00
N PHE A 27 -0.14 -5.01 -13.99
CA PHE A 27 1.13 -5.15 -13.31
C PHE A 27 2.14 -5.89 -14.18
N VAL A 28 3.42 -5.50 -14.10
CA VAL A 28 4.52 -6.27 -14.71
C VAL A 28 4.71 -7.57 -13.92
N GLY A 29 5.18 -8.62 -14.60
CA GLY A 29 5.57 -9.87 -13.93
C GLY A 29 6.78 -9.61 -13.03
N ASP A 30 6.56 -9.57 -11.73
CA ASP A 30 7.61 -9.40 -10.71
C ASP A 30 7.39 -10.44 -9.60
N PRO A 31 8.40 -11.26 -9.25
CA PRO A 31 8.27 -12.31 -8.24
C PRO A 31 7.98 -11.78 -6.84
N HIS A 32 8.20 -10.48 -6.57
CA HIS A 32 7.86 -9.85 -5.30
C HIS A 32 6.38 -9.45 -5.22
N LEU A 33 5.66 -9.39 -6.35
CA LEU A 33 4.21 -9.21 -6.38
C LEU A 33 3.52 -10.57 -6.24
N VAL A 34 3.65 -11.17 -5.08
CA VAL A 34 3.29 -12.58 -4.84
C VAL A 34 1.81 -12.88 -5.02
N LEU A 35 0.93 -11.89 -4.82
CA LEU A 35 -0.51 -12.02 -5.06
C LEU A 35 -0.83 -12.16 -6.56
N MET A 36 0.06 -11.65 -7.44
CA MET A 36 -0.06 -11.75 -8.90
C MET A 36 0.72 -12.94 -9.45
N ASP A 37 1.98 -13.08 -9.02
CA ASP A 37 2.90 -14.08 -9.55
C ASP A 37 2.58 -15.50 -9.04
N ARG A 38 2.32 -15.64 -7.74
CA ARG A 38 2.06 -16.92 -7.07
C ARG A 38 0.97 -16.80 -6.02
N PRO A 39 -0.31 -16.60 -6.43
CA PRO A 39 -1.41 -16.32 -5.51
C PRO A 39 -1.72 -17.46 -4.51
N GLY A 40 -1.33 -18.71 -4.83
CA GLY A 40 -1.44 -19.85 -3.92
C GLY A 40 -0.25 -20.04 -2.97
N SER A 41 0.76 -19.19 -3.02
CA SER A 41 1.96 -19.36 -2.20
C SER A 41 1.74 -19.03 -0.72
N PRO A 42 2.53 -19.63 0.20
CA PRO A 42 2.50 -19.28 1.62
C PRO A 42 2.80 -17.79 1.87
N LEU A 43 3.56 -17.14 0.99
CA LEU A 43 3.87 -15.73 1.10
C LEU A 43 2.66 -14.84 0.72
N ALA A 44 1.89 -15.23 -0.31
CA ALA A 44 0.63 -14.57 -0.63
C ALA A 44 -0.36 -14.66 0.54
N GLU A 45 -0.42 -15.83 1.19
CA GLU A 45 -1.28 -16.04 2.36
C GLU A 45 -0.92 -15.15 3.54
N ARG A 46 0.34 -14.78 3.70
CA ARG A 46 0.77 -13.82 4.73
C ARG A 46 0.21 -12.42 4.49
N TYR A 47 0.11 -11.97 3.25
CA TYR A 47 -0.53 -10.69 2.93
C TYR A 47 -2.04 -10.72 3.14
N ARG A 48 -2.71 -11.85 2.83
CA ARG A 48 -4.13 -12.05 3.18
C ARG A 48 -4.34 -12.01 4.69
N ARG A 49 -3.43 -12.65 5.46
CA ARG A 49 -3.45 -12.60 6.92
C ARG A 49 -3.21 -11.19 7.45
N LEU A 50 -2.27 -10.43 6.88
CA LEU A 50 -2.05 -9.02 7.23
C LEU A 50 -3.32 -8.19 7.01
N ARG A 51 -3.98 -8.37 5.86
CA ARG A 51 -5.29 -7.76 5.57
C ARG A 51 -6.31 -8.12 6.67
N LEU A 52 -6.46 -9.39 6.98
CA LEU A 52 -7.42 -9.85 8.00
C LEU A 52 -7.12 -9.23 9.39
N CYS A 53 -5.86 -9.14 9.80
CA CYS A 53 -5.47 -8.48 11.03
C CYS A 53 -5.92 -7.01 11.06
N LEU A 54 -5.77 -6.28 9.96
CA LEU A 54 -6.20 -4.89 9.85
C LEU A 54 -7.74 -4.77 9.82
N GLU A 55 -8.45 -5.76 9.27
CA GLU A 55 -9.91 -5.77 9.23
C GLU A 55 -10.56 -6.15 10.55
N GLN A 56 -9.91 -7.01 11.32
CA GLN A 56 -10.40 -7.41 12.64
C GLN A 56 -10.08 -6.38 13.71
N GLY A 57 -9.03 -5.59 13.50
CA GLY A 57 -8.45 -4.73 14.52
C GLY A 57 -7.67 -5.52 15.57
N THR A 58 -7.12 -4.81 16.55
CA THR A 58 -6.47 -5.39 17.74
C THR A 58 -7.13 -4.81 18.99
N PRO A 59 -6.90 -5.39 20.19
CA PRO A 59 -7.40 -4.80 21.44
C PRO A 59 -6.97 -3.34 21.62
N GLU A 60 -5.77 -2.98 21.16
CA GLU A 60 -5.24 -1.62 21.20
C GLU A 60 -5.84 -0.73 20.10
N PHE A 61 -6.28 -1.33 18.99
CA PHE A 61 -6.87 -0.64 17.84
C PHE A 61 -8.13 -1.38 17.37
N PRO A 62 -9.25 -1.27 18.10
CA PRO A 62 -10.48 -2.02 17.82
C PRO A 62 -11.30 -1.40 16.68
N PHE A 63 -10.65 -0.92 15.64
CA PHE A 63 -11.30 -0.32 14.47
C PHE A 63 -10.67 -0.81 13.17
N ARG A 64 -11.42 -0.69 12.09
CA ARG A 64 -10.99 -1.08 10.74
C ARG A 64 -10.47 0.16 10.01
N PRO A 65 -9.16 0.30 9.77
CA PRO A 65 -8.64 1.45 9.06
C PRO A 65 -9.13 1.43 7.60
N GLN A 66 -9.68 2.54 7.14
CA GLN A 66 -10.00 2.74 5.73
C GLN A 66 -8.77 3.22 4.96
N VAL A 67 -7.97 4.08 5.56
CA VAL A 67 -6.73 4.63 4.99
C VAL A 67 -5.55 4.16 5.83
N THR A 68 -4.69 3.35 5.24
CA THR A 68 -3.48 2.82 5.88
C THR A 68 -2.24 3.29 5.14
N VAL A 69 -1.32 3.94 5.85
CA VAL A 69 0.00 4.31 5.32
C VAL A 69 0.98 3.17 5.52
N ILE A 70 1.74 2.86 4.51
CA ILE A 70 2.88 1.94 4.56
C ILE A 70 4.16 2.75 4.43
N SER A 71 5.01 2.69 5.44
CA SER A 71 6.31 3.34 5.43
C SER A 71 7.37 2.44 6.03
N SER A 72 8.61 2.89 6.09
CA SER A 72 9.74 2.14 6.63
C SER A 72 10.69 3.06 7.39
N ALA A 73 11.65 2.51 8.14
CA ALA A 73 12.65 3.32 8.80
C ALA A 73 13.62 3.94 7.78
N VAL A 74 14.10 3.14 6.84
CA VAL A 74 15.09 3.53 5.82
C VAL A 74 14.68 3.00 4.43
N PRO A 75 15.30 3.50 3.35
CA PRO A 75 15.08 2.96 2.01
C PRO A 75 15.44 1.46 1.91
N GLY A 76 14.76 0.73 1.03
CA GLY A 76 15.10 -0.67 0.71
C GLY A 76 14.52 -1.72 1.66
N GLU A 77 13.65 -1.36 2.61
CA GLU A 77 13.03 -2.32 3.55
C GLU A 77 11.79 -3.03 2.98
N GLY A 78 11.37 -2.71 1.73
CA GLY A 78 10.25 -3.38 1.06
C GLY A 78 8.89 -2.71 1.30
N LYS A 79 8.85 -1.41 1.66
CA LYS A 79 7.61 -0.65 1.87
C LYS A 79 6.67 -0.71 0.66
N THR A 80 7.18 -0.39 -0.55
CA THR A 80 6.40 -0.36 -1.79
C THR A 80 5.85 -1.74 -2.16
N THR A 81 6.70 -2.78 -2.09
CA THR A 81 6.28 -4.17 -2.32
C THR A 81 5.19 -4.59 -1.34
N THR A 82 5.33 -4.21 -0.06
CA THR A 82 4.31 -4.46 0.97
C THR A 82 3.01 -3.70 0.67
N ALA A 83 3.11 -2.43 0.25
CA ALA A 83 1.94 -1.63 -0.08
C ALA A 83 1.16 -2.21 -1.27
N ILE A 84 1.84 -2.59 -2.35
CA ILE A 84 1.21 -3.20 -3.53
C ILE A 84 0.54 -4.53 -3.16
N ASN A 85 1.26 -5.45 -2.51
CA ASN A 85 0.69 -6.74 -2.14
C ASN A 85 -0.48 -6.60 -1.15
N LEU A 86 -0.42 -5.70 -0.18
CA LEU A 86 -1.56 -5.44 0.72
C LEU A 86 -2.76 -4.89 -0.06
N ALA A 87 -2.55 -3.95 -0.98
CA ALA A 87 -3.61 -3.42 -1.83
C ALA A 87 -4.23 -4.50 -2.73
N LEU A 88 -3.41 -5.38 -3.29
CA LEU A 88 -3.88 -6.55 -4.05
C LEU A 88 -4.69 -7.51 -3.17
N ALA A 89 -4.24 -7.78 -1.93
CA ALA A 89 -4.98 -8.61 -1.00
C ALA A 89 -6.36 -8.04 -0.65
N TYR A 90 -6.50 -6.72 -0.55
CA TYR A 90 -7.80 -6.07 -0.40
C TYR A 90 -8.64 -6.17 -1.70
N ALA A 91 -8.02 -6.02 -2.86
CA ALA A 91 -8.71 -6.06 -4.16
C ALA A 91 -9.23 -7.46 -4.54
N GLU A 92 -8.75 -8.54 -3.89
CA GLU A 92 -9.33 -9.89 -4.01
C GLU A 92 -10.79 -9.94 -3.51
N GLU A 93 -11.17 -9.05 -2.58
CA GLU A 93 -12.54 -8.96 -2.09
C GLU A 93 -13.45 -8.32 -3.13
N ARG A 94 -14.39 -9.11 -3.66
CA ARG A 94 -15.22 -8.73 -4.82
C ARG A 94 -16.08 -7.48 -4.62
N GLN A 95 -16.42 -7.16 -3.37
CA GLN A 95 -17.31 -6.05 -3.02
C GLN A 95 -16.55 -4.81 -2.53
N GLN A 96 -15.22 -4.86 -2.43
CA GLN A 96 -14.40 -3.75 -1.95
C GLN A 96 -13.68 -3.04 -3.10
N ARG A 97 -13.83 -1.73 -3.13
CA ARG A 97 -13.09 -0.85 -4.03
C ARG A 97 -11.81 -0.43 -3.33
N THR A 98 -10.69 -0.85 -3.86
CA THR A 98 -9.37 -0.59 -3.27
C THR A 98 -8.59 0.39 -4.11
N LEU A 99 -7.94 1.36 -3.45
CA LEU A 99 -7.03 2.31 -4.05
C LEU A 99 -5.63 2.17 -3.44
N LEU A 100 -4.62 2.11 -4.29
CA LEU A 100 -3.22 2.29 -3.92
C LEU A 100 -2.77 3.69 -4.35
N ILE A 101 -2.14 4.44 -3.44
CA ILE A 101 -1.57 5.77 -3.72
C ILE A 101 -0.05 5.70 -3.54
N ASP A 102 0.71 6.13 -4.54
CA ASP A 102 2.14 6.36 -4.39
C ASP A 102 2.38 7.81 -3.94
N ALA A 103 2.66 7.98 -2.65
CA ALA A 103 2.98 9.27 -2.04
C ALA A 103 4.49 9.46 -1.81
N ASP A 104 5.35 8.55 -2.29
CA ASP A 104 6.80 8.77 -2.32
C ASP A 104 7.19 9.65 -3.53
N LEU A 105 6.87 10.94 -3.44
CA LEU A 105 7.17 11.91 -4.49
C LEU A 105 8.68 12.19 -4.68
N ARG A 106 9.53 11.63 -3.79
CA ARG A 106 11.00 11.73 -3.89
C ARG A 106 11.60 10.65 -4.77
N ARG A 107 11.16 9.41 -4.53
CA ARG A 107 11.63 8.21 -5.24
C ARG A 107 10.46 7.29 -5.55
N PRO A 108 9.58 7.76 -6.48
CA PRO A 108 8.39 6.99 -6.84
C PRO A 108 8.79 5.65 -7.43
N SER A 109 8.11 4.59 -6.99
CA SER A 109 8.44 3.24 -7.42
C SER A 109 7.22 2.38 -7.80
N VAL A 110 6.00 2.75 -7.42
CA VAL A 110 4.79 2.00 -7.80
C VAL A 110 4.62 1.95 -9.32
N SER A 111 4.94 3.05 -10.02
CA SER A 111 4.84 3.13 -11.48
C SER A 111 5.78 2.19 -12.23
N ASP A 112 6.85 1.71 -11.59
CA ASP A 112 7.79 0.76 -12.19
C ASP A 112 7.18 -0.65 -12.31
N TYR A 113 6.13 -0.92 -11.53
CA TYR A 113 5.36 -2.16 -11.57
C TYR A 113 4.17 -2.12 -12.52
N ILE A 114 3.95 -1.03 -13.26
CA ILE A 114 2.74 -0.84 -14.11
C ILE A 114 3.13 -0.69 -15.58
N THR A 115 2.46 -1.44 -16.45
CA THR A 115 2.65 -1.34 -17.90
C THR A 115 1.30 -1.12 -18.63
N PRO A 116 1.22 -0.17 -19.58
CA PRO A 116 2.19 0.91 -19.83
C PRO A 116 2.32 1.85 -18.65
N ARG A 117 3.52 2.39 -18.44
CA ARG A 117 3.83 3.28 -17.29
C ARG A 117 2.92 4.52 -17.29
N PRO A 118 2.25 4.84 -16.17
CA PRO A 118 1.46 6.06 -16.06
C PRO A 118 2.38 7.31 -15.98
N VAL A 119 1.93 8.40 -16.61
CA VAL A 119 2.70 9.65 -16.71
C VAL A 119 2.14 10.72 -15.76
N VAL A 120 0.83 10.73 -15.55
CA VAL A 120 0.12 11.68 -14.70
C VAL A 120 -0.16 11.01 -13.36
N GLY A 121 0.04 11.72 -12.25
CA GLY A 121 -0.17 11.19 -10.92
C GLY A 121 -0.42 12.23 -9.85
N LEU A 122 -0.12 11.88 -8.61
CA LEU A 122 -0.36 12.67 -7.42
C LEU A 122 0.30 14.06 -7.49
N SER A 123 1.53 14.14 -8.00
CA SER A 123 2.26 15.41 -8.09
C SER A 123 1.57 16.41 -9.01
N GLU A 124 1.06 15.94 -10.16
CA GLU A 124 0.31 16.80 -11.10
C GLU A 124 -1.02 17.23 -10.52
N VAL A 125 -1.71 16.35 -9.79
CA VAL A 125 -2.99 16.66 -9.12
C VAL A 125 -2.78 17.71 -8.04
N LEU A 126 -1.78 17.54 -7.16
CA LEU A 126 -1.48 18.50 -6.08
C LEU A 126 -0.94 19.82 -6.60
N ALA A 127 -0.29 19.82 -7.75
CA ALA A 127 0.16 21.02 -8.44
C ALA A 127 -0.96 21.71 -9.24
N ALA A 128 -2.22 21.19 -9.23
CA ALA A 128 -3.34 21.62 -10.03
C ALA A 128 -3.09 21.61 -11.55
N LYS A 129 -2.20 20.73 -12.02
CA LYS A 129 -1.87 20.53 -13.44
C LYS A 129 -2.74 19.47 -14.12
N ALA A 130 -3.37 18.60 -13.33
CA ALA A 130 -4.29 17.58 -13.81
C ALA A 130 -5.44 17.36 -12.83
N PRO A 131 -6.65 17.05 -13.31
CA PRO A 131 -7.74 16.66 -12.43
C PRO A 131 -7.47 15.23 -11.87
N LEU A 132 -7.96 14.97 -10.65
CA LEU A 132 -7.79 13.70 -9.96
C LEU A 132 -8.26 12.49 -10.79
N ASP A 133 -9.39 12.64 -11.48
CA ASP A 133 -9.98 11.57 -12.29
C ASP A 133 -9.13 11.15 -13.48
N HIS A 134 -8.26 12.02 -13.98
CA HIS A 134 -7.31 11.69 -15.05
C HIS A 134 -6.06 10.98 -14.54
N ALA A 135 -5.74 11.15 -13.25
CA ALA A 135 -4.59 10.50 -12.63
C ALA A 135 -4.91 9.11 -12.06
N LEU A 136 -6.19 8.82 -11.83
CA LEU A 136 -6.62 7.52 -11.33
C LEU A 136 -6.59 6.47 -12.45
N VAL A 137 -5.91 5.37 -12.17
CA VAL A 137 -5.71 4.24 -13.09
C VAL A 137 -6.43 3.01 -12.56
N GLU A 138 -7.33 2.44 -13.34
CA GLU A 138 -7.89 1.13 -13.06
C GLU A 138 -7.00 0.03 -13.64
N MET A 139 -6.63 -0.93 -12.80
CA MET A 139 -5.83 -2.07 -13.23
C MET A 139 -6.75 -3.15 -13.79
N SER A 140 -6.50 -3.59 -15.03
CA SER A 140 -7.39 -4.53 -15.73
C SER A 140 -7.29 -5.97 -15.22
N ASP A 141 -6.21 -6.30 -14.54
CA ASP A 141 -5.88 -7.65 -14.06
C ASP A 141 -6.20 -7.90 -12.59
N SER A 142 -6.53 -6.87 -11.80
CA SER A 142 -6.63 -7.00 -10.34
C SER A 142 -7.75 -6.23 -9.65
N LYS A 143 -8.61 -5.50 -10.41
CA LYS A 143 -9.66 -4.62 -9.85
C LYS A 143 -9.13 -3.56 -8.86
N LEU A 144 -7.84 -3.37 -8.83
CA LEU A 144 -7.18 -2.37 -8.01
C LEU A 144 -7.14 -1.04 -8.77
N TRP A 145 -7.44 0.04 -8.07
CA TRP A 145 -7.20 1.39 -8.58
C TRP A 145 -5.85 1.89 -8.06
N VAL A 146 -5.12 2.59 -8.89
CA VAL A 146 -3.82 3.17 -8.52
C VAL A 146 -3.85 4.68 -8.82
N LEU A 147 -3.40 5.47 -7.84
CA LEU A 147 -2.99 6.85 -8.04
C LEU A 147 -1.46 6.86 -8.00
N PRO A 148 -0.79 6.84 -9.15
CA PRO A 148 0.68 6.88 -9.19
C PRO A 148 1.19 8.23 -8.68
N SER A 149 2.47 8.33 -8.35
CA SER A 149 3.09 9.57 -7.91
C SER A 149 3.13 10.67 -8.98
N GLY A 150 3.19 10.29 -10.26
CA GLY A 150 3.50 11.21 -11.35
C GLY A 150 4.99 11.54 -11.43
N ALA A 151 5.34 12.74 -11.87
CA ALA A 151 6.72 13.18 -11.95
C ALA A 151 7.32 13.38 -10.54
N PRO A 152 8.60 12.97 -10.32
CA PRO A 152 9.30 13.27 -9.07
C PRO A 152 9.32 14.77 -8.78
N SER A 153 9.23 15.13 -7.50
CA SER A 153 9.23 16.52 -7.05
C SER A 153 10.46 16.83 -6.21
N ASP A 154 11.08 17.98 -6.48
CA ASP A 154 12.15 18.53 -5.63
C ASP A 154 11.61 19.12 -4.31
N ARG A 155 10.31 19.41 -4.27
CA ARG A 155 9.60 19.99 -3.12
C ARG A 155 8.36 19.18 -2.73
N PRO A 156 8.51 17.90 -2.36
CA PRO A 156 7.37 17.04 -2.05
C PRO A 156 6.57 17.55 -0.85
N LEU A 157 7.21 18.10 0.18
CA LEU A 157 6.53 18.66 1.34
C LEU A 157 5.62 19.83 0.98
N ASP A 158 6.03 20.71 0.04
CA ASP A 158 5.20 21.84 -0.39
C ASP A 158 3.91 21.36 -1.06
N LEU A 159 3.95 20.22 -1.73
CA LEU A 159 2.77 19.58 -2.33
C LEU A 159 1.88 18.89 -1.28
N LEU A 160 2.49 18.13 -0.38
CA LEU A 160 1.77 17.32 0.61
C LEU A 160 1.18 18.15 1.76
N HIS A 161 1.82 19.27 2.15
CA HIS A 161 1.32 20.19 3.18
C HIS A 161 0.16 21.07 2.73
N LYS A 162 -0.12 21.18 1.43
CA LYS A 162 -1.27 21.92 0.96
C LYS A 162 -2.55 21.27 1.51
N LYS A 163 -3.53 22.12 1.86
CA LYS A 163 -4.89 21.67 2.26
C LYS A 163 -5.52 20.72 1.24
N ASP A 164 -5.03 20.75 0.00
CA ASP A 164 -5.51 19.94 -1.10
C ASP A 164 -5.26 18.44 -0.90
N PHE A 165 -4.14 18.01 -0.29
CA PHE A 165 -3.88 16.58 -0.03
C PHE A 165 -4.94 16.02 0.94
N GLY A 166 -5.17 16.68 2.08
CA GLY A 166 -6.19 16.24 3.04
C GLY A 166 -7.60 16.24 2.45
N ALA A 167 -7.95 17.30 1.70
CA ALA A 167 -9.24 17.39 1.00
C ALA A 167 -9.40 16.29 -0.06
N MET A 168 -8.32 15.93 -0.76
CA MET A 168 -8.30 14.83 -1.72
C MET A 168 -8.54 13.49 -1.01
N ILE A 169 -7.86 13.22 0.12
CA ILE A 169 -8.09 11.99 0.89
C ILE A 169 -9.54 11.90 1.35
N VAL A 170 -10.15 12.99 1.84
CA VAL A 170 -11.58 13.00 2.20
C VAL A 170 -12.48 12.65 1.00
N LYS A 171 -12.21 13.18 -0.18
CA LYS A 171 -12.96 12.82 -1.41
C LYS A 171 -12.76 11.34 -1.77
N LEU A 172 -11.54 10.83 -1.66
CA LEU A 172 -11.21 9.43 -1.98
C LEU A 172 -11.84 8.45 -0.99
N ARG A 173 -11.97 8.80 0.30
CA ARG A 173 -12.70 8.00 1.30
C ARG A 173 -14.17 7.75 0.92
N ASN A 174 -14.80 8.67 0.21
CA ASN A 174 -16.19 8.50 -0.26
C ASN A 174 -16.31 7.60 -1.49
N ARG A 175 -15.18 7.29 -2.16
CA ARG A 175 -15.14 6.54 -3.44
C ARG A 175 -14.60 5.14 -3.28
N PHE A 176 -13.71 4.94 -2.33
CA PHE A 176 -12.99 3.69 -2.10
C PHE A 176 -13.22 3.16 -0.69
N ASP A 177 -13.38 1.86 -0.55
CA ASP A 177 -13.61 1.20 0.73
C ASP A 177 -12.31 0.99 1.49
N ARG A 178 -11.18 0.84 0.75
CA ARG A 178 -9.81 0.73 1.28
C ARG A 178 -8.85 1.59 0.49
N ILE A 179 -7.97 2.29 1.20
CA ILE A 179 -6.92 3.11 0.61
C ILE A 179 -5.60 2.74 1.28
N VAL A 180 -4.65 2.25 0.49
CA VAL A 180 -3.28 1.98 0.92
C VAL A 180 -2.38 3.07 0.34
N ILE A 181 -1.54 3.69 1.17
CA ILE A 181 -0.65 4.77 0.75
C ILE A 181 0.79 4.32 0.95
N ASP A 182 1.55 4.16 -0.13
CA ASP A 182 3.02 4.00 -0.06
C ASP A 182 3.65 5.35 0.19
N ALA A 183 4.36 5.50 1.32
CA ALA A 183 4.97 6.75 1.75
C ALA A 183 6.50 6.59 1.89
N PRO A 184 7.30 7.65 1.75
CA PRO A 184 8.75 7.57 1.88
C PRO A 184 9.19 7.11 3.28
N PRO A 185 10.45 6.68 3.46
CA PRO A 185 10.97 6.27 4.76
C PRO A 185 10.98 7.41 5.77
N THR A 186 10.68 7.10 7.04
CA THR A 186 10.41 8.09 8.09
C THR A 186 11.66 8.75 8.67
N VAL A 187 12.80 8.04 8.71
CA VAL A 187 14.01 8.57 9.39
C VAL A 187 14.66 9.70 8.60
N PRO A 188 14.86 9.58 7.27
CA PRO A 188 15.46 10.66 6.49
C PRO A 188 14.47 11.77 6.12
N PHE A 189 13.14 11.53 6.17
CA PHE A 189 12.13 12.45 5.64
C PHE A 189 10.91 12.59 6.55
N THR A 190 10.34 13.79 6.61
CA THR A 190 9.11 14.08 7.37
C THR A 190 7.83 13.86 6.56
N ASP A 191 7.95 13.61 5.26
CA ASP A 191 6.82 13.43 4.33
C ASP A 191 5.85 12.33 4.80
N ALA A 192 6.39 11.22 5.31
CA ALA A 192 5.58 10.12 5.83
C ALA A 192 4.68 10.53 7.01
N ALA A 193 5.16 11.41 7.89
CA ALA A 193 4.38 11.93 9.01
C ALA A 193 3.23 12.83 8.51
N VAL A 194 3.51 13.68 7.51
CA VAL A 194 2.48 14.53 6.88
C VAL A 194 1.38 13.68 6.24
N VAL A 195 1.77 12.64 5.49
CA VAL A 195 0.80 11.72 4.86
C VAL A 195 0.01 10.96 5.92
N ALA A 196 0.68 10.46 6.97
CA ALA A 196 0.07 9.68 8.04
C ALA A 196 -0.94 10.49 8.89
N ALA A 197 -0.77 11.81 8.99
CA ALA A 197 -1.72 12.70 9.67
C ALA A 197 -3.13 12.71 9.02
N HIS A 198 -3.24 12.28 7.75
CA HIS A 198 -4.51 12.17 7.02
C HIS A 198 -5.03 10.73 6.90
N ALA A 199 -4.35 9.77 7.54
CA ALA A 199 -4.70 8.36 7.54
C ALA A 199 -5.31 7.91 8.89
N ASP A 200 -5.87 6.71 8.91
CA ASP A 200 -6.38 6.10 10.14
C ASP A 200 -5.26 5.46 10.95
N GLY A 201 -4.14 5.15 10.28
CA GLY A 201 -2.92 4.67 10.90
C GLY A 201 -1.83 4.27 9.91
N ALA A 202 -0.66 3.94 10.44
CA ALA A 202 0.51 3.56 9.68
C ALA A 202 1.05 2.19 10.09
N LEU A 203 1.55 1.44 9.11
CA LEU A 203 2.37 0.25 9.31
C LEU A 203 3.84 0.60 9.01
N LEU A 204 4.74 0.19 9.88
CA LEU A 204 6.18 0.28 9.66
C LEU A 204 6.70 -1.05 9.11
N VAL A 205 7.24 -1.02 7.90
CA VAL A 205 7.97 -2.15 7.33
C VAL A 205 9.41 -2.08 7.79
N VAL A 206 9.93 -3.17 8.32
CA VAL A 206 11.31 -3.29 8.79
C VAL A 206 11.94 -4.54 8.19
N ARG A 207 13.21 -4.48 7.84
CA ARG A 207 13.94 -5.59 7.26
C ARG A 207 14.55 -6.45 8.37
N ALA A 208 14.21 -7.75 8.39
CA ALA A 208 14.74 -8.70 9.35
C ALA A 208 16.28 -8.77 9.28
N GLY A 209 16.91 -8.88 10.43
CA GLY A 209 18.37 -9.00 10.53
C GLY A 209 19.16 -7.73 10.16
N THR A 210 18.51 -6.67 9.64
CA THR A 210 19.17 -5.44 9.18
C THR A 210 18.72 -4.22 9.98
N THR A 211 17.42 -4.03 10.15
CA THR A 211 16.88 -2.86 10.85
C THR A 211 17.04 -3.01 12.35
N THR A 212 17.82 -2.14 12.97
CA THR A 212 18.11 -2.21 14.41
C THR A 212 16.96 -1.64 15.25
N ALA A 213 16.81 -2.13 16.50
CA ALA A 213 15.78 -1.65 17.41
C ALA A 213 15.83 -0.13 17.69
N PRO A 214 17.00 0.53 17.82
CA PRO A 214 17.06 1.99 17.92
C PRO A 214 16.49 2.69 16.69
N LEU A 215 16.73 2.15 15.49
CA LEU A 215 16.24 2.72 14.24
C LEU A 215 14.71 2.60 14.14
N ILE A 216 14.15 1.45 14.56
CA ILE A 216 12.69 1.23 14.64
C ILE A 216 12.05 2.24 15.61
N ARG A 217 12.65 2.43 16.79
CA ARG A 217 12.17 3.43 17.76
C ARG A 217 12.19 4.85 17.19
N ARG A 218 13.25 5.21 16.48
CA ARG A 218 13.36 6.51 15.81
C ARG A 218 12.32 6.66 14.71
N ALA A 219 12.11 5.62 13.90
CA ALA A 219 11.10 5.61 12.84
C ALA A 219 9.68 5.80 13.42
N ARG A 220 9.36 5.09 14.51
CA ARG A 220 8.09 5.27 15.23
C ARG A 220 7.93 6.69 15.76
N ALA A 221 8.97 7.24 16.40
CA ALA A 221 8.94 8.61 16.91
C ALA A 221 8.78 9.66 15.80
N SER A 222 9.30 9.40 14.59
CA SER A 222 9.11 10.28 13.42
C SER A 222 7.68 10.30 12.88
N LEU A 223 6.82 9.35 13.31
CA LEU A 223 5.38 9.31 13.02
C LEU A 223 4.56 9.89 14.18
N ASP A 224 5.15 10.78 15.00
CA ASP A 224 4.49 11.39 16.14
C ASP A 224 3.16 12.04 15.72
N GLY A 225 2.09 11.77 16.51
CA GLY A 225 0.72 12.19 16.18
C GLY A 225 -0.05 11.23 15.26
N ALA A 226 0.61 10.29 14.56
CA ALA A 226 -0.07 9.24 13.80
C ALA A 226 -0.18 7.93 14.60
N LYS A 227 -1.26 7.19 14.39
CA LYS A 227 -1.44 5.86 15.01
C LYS A 227 -0.56 4.85 14.29
N VAL A 228 0.43 4.26 14.96
CA VAL A 228 1.20 3.13 14.43
C VAL A 228 0.45 1.84 14.74
N LEU A 229 -0.16 1.23 13.72
CA LEU A 229 -0.99 0.03 13.81
C LEU A 229 -0.16 -1.22 14.09
N GLY A 230 1.10 -1.23 13.69
CA GLY A 230 1.99 -2.37 13.85
C GLY A 230 3.26 -2.27 13.03
N VAL A 231 4.02 -3.36 13.07
CA VAL A 231 5.26 -3.53 12.32
C VAL A 231 5.13 -4.77 11.43
N VAL A 232 5.52 -4.63 10.18
CA VAL A 232 5.65 -5.74 9.22
C VAL A 232 7.12 -6.11 9.14
N LEU A 233 7.46 -7.33 9.59
CA LEU A 233 8.81 -7.86 9.47
C LEU A 233 8.97 -8.48 8.08
N ASN A 234 9.74 -7.82 7.23
CA ASN A 234 10.00 -8.22 5.85
C ASN A 234 11.37 -8.93 5.73
N ASP A 235 11.55 -9.66 4.63
CA ASP A 235 12.80 -10.34 4.29
C ASP A 235 13.30 -11.28 5.41
N VAL A 236 12.37 -12.05 5.99
CA VAL A 236 12.68 -13.02 7.05
C VAL A 236 13.30 -14.26 6.42
N VAL A 237 14.55 -14.54 6.77
CA VAL A 237 15.21 -15.79 6.42
C VAL A 237 14.85 -16.84 7.47
N PHE A 238 14.13 -17.88 7.06
CA PHE A 238 13.81 -19.01 7.95
C PHE A 238 14.98 -19.96 8.04
N THR A 239 15.43 -20.21 9.26
CA THR A 239 16.44 -21.26 9.53
C THR A 239 15.82 -22.65 9.35
N ALA A 240 16.67 -23.70 9.30
CA ALA A 240 16.18 -25.09 9.25
C ALA A 240 15.28 -25.43 10.47
N VAL A 241 15.58 -24.83 11.63
CA VAL A 241 14.79 -24.98 12.86
C VAL A 241 13.41 -24.31 12.72
N ASP A 242 13.37 -23.09 12.17
CA ASP A 242 12.10 -22.39 11.93
C ASP A 242 11.22 -23.19 10.96
N ARG A 243 11.82 -23.78 9.92
CA ARG A 243 11.11 -24.63 8.96
C ARG A 243 10.48 -25.85 9.64
N TYR A 244 11.21 -26.50 10.53
CA TYR A 244 10.70 -27.65 11.29
C TYR A 244 9.51 -27.29 12.20
N PHE A 245 9.59 -26.20 12.95
CA PHE A 245 8.51 -25.75 13.82
C PHE A 245 7.29 -25.22 13.09
N TYR A 246 7.47 -24.58 11.94
CA TYR A 246 6.36 -24.00 11.18
C TYR A 246 5.80 -24.93 10.10
N ARG A 247 6.31 -26.16 9.93
CA ARG A 247 5.90 -27.17 8.93
C ARG A 247 5.78 -26.60 7.49
N TYR A 248 6.71 -25.72 7.12
CA TYR A 248 6.69 -25.08 5.80
C TYR A 248 7.14 -25.99 4.65
N ASP A 249 7.79 -27.12 4.94
CA ASP A 249 8.31 -28.04 3.91
C ASP A 249 7.22 -28.78 3.13
N ASP A 250 5.99 -28.86 3.67
CA ASP A 250 4.85 -29.50 2.97
C ASP A 250 4.27 -28.65 1.83
N TYR A 251 4.67 -27.38 1.70
CA TYR A 251 4.01 -26.45 0.76
C TYR A 251 4.83 -26.05 -0.48
N GLU A 252 6.16 -26.05 -0.47
CA GLU A 252 7.00 -25.89 -1.69
C GLU A 252 8.50 -26.16 -1.42
N PRO A 253 9.11 -27.23 -1.96
CA PRO A 253 10.56 -27.37 -2.08
C PRO A 253 11.03 -26.48 -3.25
N GLY A 254 11.58 -25.30 -3.01
CA GLY A 254 12.17 -24.47 -4.07
C GLY A 254 12.16 -22.96 -3.86
N LEU A 255 11.36 -22.43 -2.96
CA LEU A 255 11.19 -20.97 -2.76
C LEU A 255 12.41 -20.29 -2.11
N TYR A 256 13.35 -21.04 -1.56
CA TYR A 256 14.44 -20.53 -0.72
C TYR A 256 15.85 -20.57 -1.37
N ASP A 257 15.91 -20.91 -2.66
CA ASP A 257 17.20 -21.01 -3.37
C ASP A 257 17.70 -19.65 -3.94
N TYR A 258 16.88 -18.61 -3.86
CA TYR A 258 17.24 -17.28 -4.37
C TYR A 258 18.31 -16.57 -3.54
N GLY A 259 18.38 -16.80 -2.22
CA GLY A 259 19.39 -16.20 -1.36
C GLY A 259 20.79 -16.80 -1.57
N ARG A 260 20.89 -18.09 -1.90
CA ARG A 260 22.17 -18.78 -2.11
C ARG A 260 22.87 -18.38 -3.40
N LYS A 261 22.11 -18.13 -4.47
CA LYS A 261 22.72 -17.74 -5.77
C LYS A 261 23.32 -16.34 -5.77
N GLN A 262 22.85 -15.44 -4.91
CA GLN A 262 23.46 -14.10 -4.78
C GLN A 262 24.74 -14.12 -3.94
N GLU A 263 24.87 -15.00 -2.93
CA GLU A 263 26.09 -15.11 -2.15
C GLU A 263 27.21 -15.82 -2.94
N GLU A 264 26.90 -16.77 -3.80
CA GLU A 264 27.89 -17.41 -4.69
C GLU A 264 28.34 -16.49 -5.83
N ALA A 265 27.44 -15.65 -6.36
CA ALA A 265 27.79 -14.66 -7.39
C ALA A 265 28.60 -13.46 -6.85
N SER A 266 28.57 -13.21 -5.54
CA SER A 266 29.39 -12.14 -4.90
C SER A 266 30.75 -12.62 -4.40
N ARG A 267 31.05 -13.93 -4.51
CA ARG A 267 32.32 -14.56 -4.10
C ARG A 267 33.18 -15.05 -5.29
N SER A 268 32.67 -14.90 -6.52
CA SER A 268 33.45 -15.07 -7.75
C SER A 268 33.81 -13.73 -8.36
#